data_e146893953c473e2e3f87724da1ad59f
#
_entry.id   e146893953c473e2e3f87724da1ad59f
#
_cell.length_a   1.000
_cell.length_b   1.000
_cell.length_c   1.000
_cell.angle_alpha   90.00
_cell.angle_beta   90.00
_cell.angle_gamma   90.00
#
_symmetry.space_group_name_H-M   'P 1'
#
loop_
_entity.id
_entity.type
_entity.pdbx_description
1 polymer ?
#
loop_
_entity_poly.entity_id
_entity_poly.type
_entity_poly.pdbx_seq_one_letter_code
_entity_poly.pdbx_strand_id
1 'polypeptide(L)'
;MSAPTTSAPKTAIVLIDPYNDFIHPEGKLYGRVSESLTASDTVSHLKEIVKAAREAHIPIYYGLHQTWREGNYKEWQHMNSSTTALKSSKAFEEGSWGAEILEGLEPDVLGNGDVVVSKHWNSSSFANTDLDYQLHQREITHLVMAGMVANTCLETTARYGRELGYHVTLLTDGTAGFSTAAKDAATNLIWPMIVDRVMTVGEWTSTLKN
;
A
#
# COMPACT_ATOMS: atom_id res chain seq x y z
N MET A 1 1.53 -15.44 39.34
CA MET A 1 1.64 -14.56 38.17
C MET A 1 0.57 -15.01 37.18
N SER A 2 -0.47 -14.20 36.95
CA SER A 2 -1.49 -14.51 35.93
C SER A 2 -0.83 -14.41 34.54
N ALA A 3 -1.10 -15.39 33.66
CA ALA A 3 -0.65 -15.32 32.26
C ALA A 3 -1.18 -14.02 31.64
N PRO A 4 -0.42 -13.33 30.78
CA PRO A 4 -0.91 -12.17 30.10
C PRO A 4 -2.13 -12.58 29.27
N THR A 5 -3.27 -11.93 29.50
CA THR A 5 -4.45 -12.05 28.63
C THR A 5 -4.06 -11.45 27.29
N THR A 6 -3.80 -12.30 26.30
CA THR A 6 -3.60 -11.85 24.92
C THR A 6 -4.92 -11.25 24.45
N SER A 7 -4.96 -9.93 24.25
CA SER A 7 -6.09 -9.28 23.58
C SER A 7 -6.27 -9.89 22.19
N ALA A 8 -7.51 -9.88 21.67
CA ALA A 8 -7.76 -10.31 20.31
C ALA A 8 -6.88 -9.52 19.32
N PRO A 9 -6.40 -10.15 18.24
CA PRO A 9 -5.55 -9.47 17.25
C PRO A 9 -6.26 -8.24 16.69
N LYS A 10 -5.58 -7.09 16.74
CA LYS A 10 -6.08 -5.86 16.12
C LYS A 10 -5.49 -5.73 14.71
N THR A 11 -6.37 -5.60 13.72
CA THR A 11 -6.03 -5.54 12.30
C THR A 11 -6.15 -4.12 11.76
N ALA A 12 -5.27 -3.75 10.85
CA ALA A 12 -5.41 -2.56 10.00
C ALA A 12 -5.15 -2.92 8.53
N ILE A 13 -5.75 -2.15 7.62
CA ILE A 13 -5.35 -2.14 6.21
C ILE A 13 -4.18 -1.17 6.06
N VAL A 14 -3.18 -1.54 5.25
CA VAL A 14 -2.16 -0.59 4.77
C VAL A 14 -2.30 -0.47 3.27
N LEU A 15 -2.79 0.68 2.81
CA LEU A 15 -3.02 0.97 1.41
C LEU A 15 -1.86 1.81 0.86
N ILE A 16 -1.11 1.24 -0.08
CA ILE A 16 0.13 1.82 -0.59
C ILE A 16 -0.11 2.54 -1.91
N ASP A 17 0.29 3.82 -1.95
CA ASP A 17 0.37 4.65 -3.17
C ASP A 17 -0.87 4.65 -4.08
N PRO A 18 -2.12 4.81 -3.55
CA PRO A 18 -3.32 4.77 -4.38
C PRO A 18 -3.54 6.09 -5.15
N TYR A 19 -2.48 6.64 -5.74
CA TYR A 19 -2.48 7.91 -6.46
C TYR A 19 -3.09 7.80 -7.85
N ASN A 20 -3.76 8.88 -8.29
CA ASN A 20 -4.26 8.99 -9.66
C ASN A 20 -3.17 8.76 -10.71
N ASP A 21 -1.95 9.27 -10.47
CA ASP A 21 -0.82 9.09 -11.40
C ASP A 21 -0.48 7.61 -11.66
N PHE A 22 -0.75 6.71 -10.70
CA PHE A 22 -0.56 5.26 -10.91
C PHE A 22 -1.75 4.58 -11.55
N ILE A 23 -2.97 4.84 -11.04
CA ILE A 23 -4.10 3.93 -11.23
C ILE A 23 -5.24 4.51 -12.07
N HIS A 24 -5.21 5.80 -12.40
CA HIS A 24 -6.17 6.40 -13.32
C HIS A 24 -5.61 6.41 -14.76
N PRO A 25 -6.42 6.16 -15.81
CA PRO A 25 -5.97 6.14 -17.22
C PRO A 25 -5.22 7.39 -17.68
N GLU A 26 -5.52 8.56 -17.12
CA GLU A 26 -4.84 9.84 -17.41
C GLU A 26 -3.59 10.08 -16.55
N GLY A 27 -3.25 9.16 -15.65
CA GLY A 27 -2.10 9.29 -14.76
C GLY A 27 -0.75 9.15 -15.48
N LYS A 28 0.24 9.91 -15.03
CA LYS A 28 1.60 9.96 -15.65
C LYS A 28 2.30 8.59 -15.66
N LEU A 29 1.99 7.72 -14.71
CA LEU A 29 2.60 6.39 -14.56
C LEU A 29 1.68 5.24 -15.01
N TYR A 30 0.42 5.54 -15.33
CA TYR A 30 -0.57 4.52 -15.70
C TYR A 30 -0.09 3.59 -16.82
N GLY A 31 0.48 4.15 -17.89
CA GLY A 31 1.01 3.35 -19.00
C GLY A 31 2.08 2.31 -18.63
N ARG A 32 2.70 2.47 -17.46
CA ARG A 32 3.71 1.53 -16.95
C ARG A 32 3.12 0.33 -16.20
N VAL A 33 1.87 0.43 -15.76
CA VAL A 33 1.21 -0.57 -14.92
C VAL A 33 -0.12 -1.05 -15.48
N SER A 34 -0.62 -0.42 -16.55
CA SER A 34 -1.96 -0.61 -17.11
C SER A 34 -2.28 -2.06 -17.51
N GLU A 35 -1.31 -2.77 -18.09
CA GLU A 35 -1.44 -4.19 -18.42
C GLU A 35 -1.82 -5.01 -17.18
N SER A 36 -1.03 -4.88 -16.13
CA SER A 36 -1.22 -5.62 -14.88
C SER A 36 -2.44 -5.14 -14.10
N LEU A 37 -2.72 -3.82 -14.08
CA LEU A 37 -3.93 -3.25 -13.49
C LEU A 37 -5.21 -3.85 -14.09
N THR A 38 -5.25 -3.95 -15.43
CA THR A 38 -6.39 -4.50 -16.15
C THR A 38 -6.51 -6.00 -15.93
N ALA A 39 -5.41 -6.73 -16.01
CA ALA A 39 -5.40 -8.18 -15.85
C ALA A 39 -5.86 -8.64 -14.45
N SER A 40 -5.63 -7.83 -13.43
CA SER A 40 -6.02 -8.13 -12.03
C SER A 40 -7.29 -7.41 -11.58
N ASP A 41 -7.94 -6.61 -12.44
CA ASP A 41 -9.05 -5.71 -12.06
C ASP A 41 -8.77 -4.93 -10.76
N THR A 42 -7.53 -4.48 -10.63
CA THR A 42 -6.97 -3.97 -9.36
C THR A 42 -7.79 -2.81 -8.79
N VAL A 43 -8.29 -1.90 -9.65
CA VAL A 43 -9.06 -0.72 -9.19
C VAL A 43 -10.35 -1.14 -8.49
N SER A 44 -11.08 -2.10 -9.07
CA SER A 44 -12.32 -2.63 -8.46
C SER A 44 -12.01 -3.30 -7.13
N HIS A 45 -10.96 -4.11 -7.07
CA HIS A 45 -10.53 -4.79 -5.85
C HIS A 45 -10.07 -3.81 -4.75
N LEU A 46 -9.35 -2.73 -5.10
CA LEU A 46 -8.99 -1.69 -4.12
C LEU A 46 -10.23 -1.02 -3.53
N LYS A 47 -11.24 -0.71 -4.35
CA LYS A 47 -12.52 -0.16 -3.87
C LYS A 47 -13.29 -1.17 -3.00
N GLU A 48 -13.23 -2.46 -3.33
CA GLU A 48 -13.82 -3.52 -2.49
C GLU A 48 -13.12 -3.61 -1.13
N ILE A 49 -11.77 -3.54 -1.09
CA ILE A 49 -11.00 -3.51 0.16
C ILE A 49 -11.44 -2.35 1.05
N VAL A 50 -11.48 -1.13 0.50
CA VAL A 50 -11.87 0.07 1.26
C VAL A 50 -13.29 -0.04 1.79
N LYS A 51 -14.24 -0.51 0.97
CA LYS A 51 -15.62 -0.74 1.38
C LYS A 51 -15.70 -1.77 2.51
N ALA A 52 -15.08 -2.94 2.34
CA ALA A 52 -15.13 -4.02 3.33
C ALA A 52 -14.45 -3.63 4.65
N ALA A 53 -13.34 -2.88 4.60
CA ALA A 53 -12.67 -2.37 5.78
C ALA A 53 -13.58 -1.43 6.59
N ARG A 54 -14.28 -0.52 5.91
CA ARG A 54 -15.22 0.41 6.55
C ARG A 54 -16.44 -0.31 7.15
N GLU A 55 -17.02 -1.25 6.44
CA GLU A 55 -18.13 -2.08 6.96
C GLU A 55 -17.73 -2.88 8.20
N ALA A 56 -16.45 -3.29 8.29
CA ALA A 56 -15.89 -4.02 9.43
C ALA A 56 -15.24 -3.11 10.50
N HIS A 57 -15.29 -1.79 10.34
CA HIS A 57 -14.62 -0.81 11.21
C HIS A 57 -13.11 -1.06 11.38
N ILE A 58 -12.46 -1.52 10.32
CA ILE A 58 -11.01 -1.72 10.27
C ILE A 58 -10.38 -0.42 9.73
N PRO A 59 -9.48 0.26 10.48
CA PRO A 59 -8.86 1.48 10.03
C PRO A 59 -7.91 1.23 8.86
N ILE A 60 -7.85 2.18 7.93
CA ILE A 60 -6.95 2.16 6.77
C ILE A 60 -5.81 3.14 7.00
N TYR A 61 -4.57 2.66 6.88
CA TYR A 61 -3.36 3.46 6.94
C TYR A 61 -2.85 3.68 5.52
N TYR A 62 -2.77 4.92 5.11
CA TYR A 62 -2.33 5.31 3.77
C TYR A 62 -0.83 5.58 3.77
N GLY A 63 -0.06 4.66 3.22
CA GLY A 63 1.36 4.82 2.96
C GLY A 63 1.58 5.45 1.59
N LEU A 64 1.94 6.73 1.55
CA LEU A 64 2.01 7.51 0.33
C LEU A 64 3.45 7.88 -0.02
N HIS A 65 3.85 7.77 -1.28
CA HIS A 65 5.13 8.27 -1.78
C HIS A 65 5.20 9.79 -1.71
N GLN A 66 6.39 10.33 -1.49
CA GLN A 66 6.64 11.77 -1.48
C GLN A 66 6.25 12.40 -2.81
N THR A 67 5.57 13.55 -2.73
CA THR A 67 5.19 14.32 -3.92
C THR A 67 6.41 14.97 -4.56
N TRP A 68 6.41 15.02 -5.91
CA TRP A 68 7.42 15.78 -6.63
C TRP A 68 7.15 17.29 -6.48
N ARG A 69 8.20 18.04 -6.21
CA ARG A 69 8.22 19.51 -6.31
C ARG A 69 9.56 19.97 -6.80
N GLU A 70 9.63 21.16 -7.37
CA GLU A 70 10.87 21.73 -7.83
C GLU A 70 11.89 21.82 -6.67
N GLY A 71 13.13 21.44 -6.96
CA GLY A 71 14.20 21.37 -5.95
C GLY A 71 14.30 20.02 -5.22
N ASN A 72 13.26 19.19 -5.22
CA ASN A 72 13.40 17.80 -4.75
C ASN A 72 14.47 17.10 -5.61
N TYR A 73 15.21 16.19 -5.00
CA TYR A 73 16.28 15.44 -5.65
C TYR A 73 17.47 16.30 -6.15
N LYS A 74 17.54 17.61 -5.79
CA LYS A 74 18.69 18.42 -6.12
C LYS A 74 19.92 17.86 -5.40
N GLU A 75 21.02 17.68 -6.14
CA GLU A 75 22.29 17.15 -5.62
C GLU A 75 22.25 15.74 -5.03
N TRP A 76 21.16 14.98 -5.24
CA TRP A 76 21.10 13.59 -4.81
C TRP A 76 22.09 12.72 -5.58
N GLN A 77 22.99 12.04 -4.85
CA GLN A 77 24.06 11.22 -5.43
C GLN A 77 23.69 9.72 -5.54
N HIS A 78 22.63 9.27 -4.84
CA HIS A 78 22.32 7.84 -4.67
C HIS A 78 20.91 7.50 -5.16
N MET A 79 20.51 8.06 -6.30
CA MET A 79 19.21 7.72 -6.91
C MET A 79 19.28 6.37 -7.60
N ASN A 80 18.30 5.51 -7.33
CA ASN A 80 18.07 4.29 -8.11
C ASN A 80 17.23 4.61 -9.37
N SER A 81 16.99 3.59 -10.20
CA SER A 81 16.22 3.73 -11.44
C SER A 81 14.77 4.18 -11.19
N SER A 82 14.14 3.72 -10.09
CA SER A 82 12.78 4.11 -9.72
C SER A 82 12.73 5.59 -9.35
N THR A 83 13.61 6.06 -8.46
CA THR A 83 13.69 7.47 -8.07
C THR A 83 13.98 8.37 -9.27
N THR A 84 14.87 7.93 -10.18
CA THR A 84 15.17 8.65 -11.42
C THR A 84 13.93 8.77 -12.31
N ALA A 85 13.15 7.70 -12.44
CA ALA A 85 11.92 7.70 -13.23
C ALA A 85 10.84 8.62 -12.64
N LEU A 86 10.65 8.62 -11.32
CA LEU A 86 9.72 9.50 -10.62
C LEU A 86 10.10 10.98 -10.79
N LYS A 87 11.39 11.29 -10.62
CA LYS A 87 11.91 12.64 -10.86
C LYS A 87 11.66 13.10 -12.31
N SER A 88 11.97 12.25 -13.28
CA SER A 88 11.89 12.61 -14.70
C SER A 88 10.47 12.80 -15.20
N SER A 89 9.53 11.99 -14.68
CA SER A 89 8.10 12.10 -15.00
C SER A 89 7.37 13.17 -14.20
N LYS A 90 8.02 13.78 -13.20
CA LYS A 90 7.36 14.63 -12.20
C LYS A 90 6.13 13.94 -11.62
N ALA A 91 6.25 12.66 -11.32
CA ALA A 91 5.15 11.88 -10.78
C ALA A 91 4.73 12.41 -9.41
N PHE A 92 3.43 12.36 -9.13
CA PHE A 92 2.83 12.86 -7.90
C PHE A 92 3.19 14.35 -7.64
N GLU A 93 3.14 15.19 -8.67
CA GLU A 93 3.48 16.61 -8.56
C GLU A 93 2.60 17.30 -7.52
N GLU A 94 3.23 18.02 -6.58
CA GLU A 94 2.53 18.65 -5.46
C GLU A 94 1.43 19.60 -5.94
N GLY A 95 0.22 19.44 -5.41
CA GLY A 95 -0.96 20.21 -5.78
C GLY A 95 -1.58 19.83 -7.13
N SER A 96 -1.06 18.80 -7.82
CA SER A 96 -1.70 18.28 -9.03
C SER A 96 -2.70 17.19 -8.71
N TRP A 97 -3.69 17.02 -9.58
CA TRP A 97 -4.64 15.92 -9.54
C TRP A 97 -3.96 14.54 -9.53
N GLY A 98 -2.81 14.39 -10.20
CA GLY A 98 -2.04 13.14 -10.21
C GLY A 98 -1.54 12.71 -8.83
N ALA A 99 -1.33 13.67 -7.92
CA ALA A 99 -0.93 13.44 -6.54
C ALA A 99 -2.10 13.30 -5.55
N GLU A 100 -3.33 13.32 -6.05
CA GLU A 100 -4.51 13.00 -5.25
C GLU A 100 -4.76 11.50 -5.23
N ILE A 101 -5.43 11.02 -4.19
CA ILE A 101 -5.88 9.63 -4.08
C ILE A 101 -7.03 9.42 -5.06
N LEU A 102 -7.06 8.25 -5.72
CA LEU A 102 -8.12 7.90 -6.67
C LEU A 102 -9.51 7.95 -6.00
N GLU A 103 -10.48 8.51 -6.72
CA GLU A 103 -11.87 8.61 -6.29
C GLU A 103 -12.45 7.25 -5.84
N GLY A 104 -13.00 7.26 -4.62
CA GLY A 104 -13.54 6.08 -3.94
C GLY A 104 -12.52 5.35 -3.07
N LEU A 105 -11.27 5.82 -3.01
CA LEU A 105 -10.23 5.30 -2.11
C LEU A 105 -9.81 6.32 -1.04
N GLU A 106 -10.41 7.52 -1.00
CA GLU A 106 -9.99 8.61 -0.11
C GLU A 106 -10.13 8.21 1.37
N PRO A 107 -9.26 8.73 2.26
CA PRO A 107 -9.32 8.41 3.68
C PRO A 107 -10.57 8.99 4.37
N ASP A 108 -11.22 8.20 5.19
CA ASP A 108 -12.28 8.63 6.12
C ASP A 108 -11.73 8.71 7.54
N VAL A 109 -11.05 9.82 7.81
CA VAL A 109 -10.37 10.04 9.10
C VAL A 109 -11.36 10.12 10.26
N LEU A 110 -12.52 10.75 10.06
CA LEU A 110 -13.50 10.98 11.12
C LEU A 110 -14.48 9.81 11.29
N GLY A 111 -14.89 9.18 10.20
CA GLY A 111 -15.89 8.09 10.25
C GLY A 111 -15.28 6.73 10.53
N ASN A 112 -14.17 6.38 9.87
CA ASN A 112 -13.53 5.06 10.03
C ASN A 112 -12.25 5.09 10.89
N GLY A 113 -11.73 6.28 11.21
CA GLY A 113 -10.48 6.43 11.93
C GLY A 113 -9.25 6.16 11.06
N ASP A 114 -9.36 6.36 9.75
CA ASP A 114 -8.26 6.23 8.80
C ASP A 114 -7.10 7.16 9.13
N VAL A 115 -5.89 6.77 8.74
CA VAL A 115 -4.65 7.52 9.01
C VAL A 115 -3.89 7.74 7.72
N VAL A 116 -3.55 8.97 7.42
CA VAL A 116 -2.56 9.29 6.39
C VAL A 116 -1.22 9.49 7.09
N VAL A 117 -0.28 8.57 6.87
CA VAL A 117 1.04 8.65 7.49
C VAL A 117 1.98 9.59 6.73
N SER A 118 3.10 9.96 7.34
CA SER A 118 4.11 10.76 6.65
C SER A 118 4.63 10.04 5.41
N LYS A 119 4.89 10.80 4.35
CA LYS A 119 5.22 10.26 3.03
C LYS A 119 6.61 9.63 2.99
N HIS A 120 6.72 8.48 2.35
CA HIS A 120 7.99 7.78 2.15
C HIS A 120 8.74 8.26 0.90
N TRP A 121 10.06 8.20 0.92
CA TRP A 121 10.92 8.66 -0.17
C TRP A 121 11.35 7.58 -1.16
N ASN A 122 11.31 6.33 -0.76
CA ASN A 122 11.69 5.20 -1.59
C ASN A 122 10.57 4.13 -1.50
N SER A 123 10.89 2.87 -1.38
CA SER A 123 9.88 1.82 -1.50
C SER A 123 9.13 1.49 -0.21
N SER A 124 9.72 1.65 0.98
CA SER A 124 9.05 1.25 2.21
C SER A 124 8.24 2.38 2.84
N SER A 125 6.96 2.13 3.09
CA SER A 125 6.11 3.04 3.86
C SER A 125 6.42 3.04 5.36
N PHE A 126 7.28 2.15 5.85
CA PHE A 126 7.81 2.19 7.21
C PHE A 126 9.10 3.02 7.32
N ALA A 127 9.94 2.99 6.27
CA ALA A 127 11.26 3.61 6.34
C ALA A 127 11.16 5.15 6.40
N ASN A 128 11.62 5.74 7.50
CA ASN A 128 11.62 7.17 7.75
C ASN A 128 10.22 7.83 7.72
N THR A 129 9.20 7.08 8.16
CA THR A 129 7.82 7.55 8.32
C THR A 129 7.36 7.31 9.76
N ASP A 130 6.16 7.78 10.07
CA ASP A 130 5.50 7.54 11.35
C ASP A 130 4.55 6.33 11.34
N LEU A 131 4.56 5.49 10.28
CA LEU A 131 3.63 4.36 10.15
C LEU A 131 3.71 3.41 11.36
N ASP A 132 4.91 2.98 11.73
CA ASP A 132 5.11 2.08 12.87
C ASP A 132 4.61 2.70 14.18
N TYR A 133 4.95 3.97 14.42
CA TYR A 133 4.50 4.70 15.60
C TYR A 133 2.96 4.77 15.68
N GLN A 134 2.30 5.13 14.58
CA GLN A 134 0.83 5.22 14.51
C GLN A 134 0.13 3.87 14.72
N LEU A 135 0.69 2.79 14.17
CA LEU A 135 0.17 1.43 14.35
C LEU A 135 0.30 1.00 15.82
N HIS A 136 1.46 1.22 16.44
CA HIS A 136 1.71 0.90 17.86
C HIS A 136 0.79 1.66 18.82
N GLN A 137 0.48 2.93 18.55
CA GLN A 137 -0.44 3.72 19.40
C GLN A 137 -1.85 3.12 19.47
N ARG A 138 -2.23 2.31 18.49
CA ARG A 138 -3.52 1.61 18.44
C ARG A 138 -3.41 0.12 18.72
N GLU A 139 -2.23 -0.36 19.11
CA GLU A 139 -1.94 -1.78 19.38
C GLU A 139 -2.24 -2.69 18.18
N ILE A 140 -2.07 -2.19 16.96
CA ILE A 140 -2.24 -2.99 15.74
C ILE A 140 -1.12 -4.02 15.67
N THR A 141 -1.47 -5.27 15.41
CA THR A 141 -0.54 -6.39 15.29
C THR A 141 -0.64 -7.12 13.94
N HIS A 142 -1.74 -6.95 13.24
CA HIS A 142 -2.01 -7.60 11.97
C HIS A 142 -2.24 -6.57 10.87
N LEU A 143 -1.54 -6.72 9.76
CA LEU A 143 -1.61 -5.82 8.61
C LEU A 143 -2.10 -6.59 7.39
N VAL A 144 -3.14 -6.06 6.75
CA VAL A 144 -3.58 -6.51 5.43
C VAL A 144 -3.17 -5.42 4.45
N MET A 145 -2.34 -5.76 3.47
CA MET A 145 -1.71 -4.78 2.60
C MET A 145 -2.12 -4.95 1.14
N ALA A 146 -2.37 -3.84 0.47
CA ALA A 146 -2.70 -3.73 -0.94
C ALA A 146 -2.16 -2.42 -1.52
N GLY A 147 -2.28 -2.22 -2.82
CA GLY A 147 -1.86 -0.99 -3.50
C GLY A 147 -0.67 -1.19 -4.42
N MET A 148 0.07 -0.13 -4.68
CA MET A 148 1.05 -0.03 -5.77
C MET A 148 2.49 0.04 -5.26
N VAL A 149 3.44 -0.55 -5.90
CA VAL A 149 3.45 -1.58 -6.95
C VAL A 149 3.85 -2.90 -6.31
N ALA A 150 3.30 -4.02 -6.79
CA ALA A 150 3.43 -5.35 -6.16
C ALA A 150 4.86 -5.71 -5.75
N ASN A 151 5.81 -5.59 -6.67
CA ASN A 151 7.21 -6.00 -6.51
C ASN A 151 8.16 -4.85 -6.09
N THR A 152 7.62 -3.73 -5.64
CA THR A 152 8.40 -2.58 -5.14
C THR A 152 7.84 -2.09 -3.80
N CYS A 153 7.02 -1.02 -3.78
CA CYS A 153 6.60 -0.40 -2.52
C CYS A 153 5.78 -1.35 -1.65
N LEU A 154 4.85 -2.10 -2.23
CA LEU A 154 4.04 -3.04 -1.47
C LEU A 154 4.89 -4.16 -0.84
N GLU A 155 5.71 -4.85 -1.64
CA GLU A 155 6.58 -5.92 -1.13
C GLU A 155 7.60 -5.41 -0.11
N THR A 156 8.24 -4.27 -0.39
CA THR A 156 9.24 -3.71 0.53
C THR A 156 8.61 -3.31 1.86
N THR A 157 7.40 -2.73 1.84
CA THR A 157 6.66 -2.41 3.06
C THR A 157 6.28 -3.67 3.83
N ALA A 158 5.83 -4.71 3.13
CA ALA A 158 5.49 -5.99 3.76
C ALA A 158 6.68 -6.66 4.44
N ARG A 159 7.84 -6.72 3.77
CA ARG A 159 9.10 -7.24 4.36
C ARG A 159 9.50 -6.45 5.59
N TYR A 160 9.45 -5.13 5.52
CA TYR A 160 9.79 -4.27 6.66
C TYR A 160 8.83 -4.48 7.83
N GLY A 161 7.52 -4.59 7.57
CA GLY A 161 6.52 -4.92 8.58
C GLY A 161 6.79 -6.26 9.28
N ARG A 162 7.24 -7.28 8.53
CA ARG A 162 7.67 -8.57 9.10
C ARG A 162 8.88 -8.43 10.02
N GLU A 163 9.88 -7.65 9.63
CA GLU A 163 11.06 -7.38 10.47
C GLU A 163 10.70 -6.64 11.77
N LEU A 164 9.66 -5.79 11.74
CA LEU A 164 9.14 -5.11 12.93
C LEU A 164 8.23 -5.99 13.80
N GLY A 165 7.91 -7.22 13.36
CA GLY A 165 7.12 -8.21 14.12
C GLY A 165 5.63 -8.21 13.84
N TYR A 166 5.13 -7.46 12.85
CA TYR A 166 3.73 -7.54 12.43
C TYR A 166 3.41 -8.85 11.72
N HIS A 167 2.21 -9.36 11.92
CA HIS A 167 1.64 -10.37 11.06
C HIS A 167 1.13 -9.72 9.78
N VAL A 168 1.62 -10.18 8.62
CA VAL A 168 1.32 -9.55 7.33
C VAL A 168 0.55 -10.48 6.42
N THR A 169 -0.55 -9.98 5.87
CA THR A 169 -1.31 -10.57 4.77
C THR A 169 -1.19 -9.68 3.54
N LEU A 170 -0.85 -10.25 2.38
CA LEU A 170 -0.81 -9.56 1.10
C LEU A 170 -1.96 -10.01 0.20
N LEU A 171 -2.61 -9.04 -0.47
CA LEU A 171 -3.75 -9.29 -1.37
C LEU A 171 -3.29 -9.29 -2.83
N THR A 172 -3.38 -10.46 -3.50
CA THR A 172 -2.77 -10.73 -4.81
C THR A 172 -3.40 -9.98 -5.97
N ASP A 173 -4.68 -9.66 -5.89
CA ASP A 173 -5.48 -8.95 -6.89
C ASP A 173 -5.78 -7.50 -6.50
N GLY A 174 -5.47 -7.12 -5.25
CA GLY A 174 -5.47 -5.73 -4.78
C GLY A 174 -4.20 -4.95 -5.15
N THR A 175 -3.45 -5.40 -6.17
CA THR A 175 -2.19 -4.79 -6.60
C THR A 175 -1.91 -5.03 -8.07
N ALA A 176 -0.99 -4.24 -8.64
CA ALA A 176 -0.46 -4.42 -9.98
C ALA A 176 1.07 -4.32 -9.99
N GLY A 177 1.69 -4.82 -11.04
CA GLY A 177 3.13 -4.72 -11.30
C GLY A 177 3.45 -3.85 -12.51
N PHE A 178 4.73 -3.60 -12.76
CA PHE A 178 5.20 -2.97 -14.01
C PHE A 178 5.03 -3.88 -15.24
N SER A 179 4.70 -5.13 -15.03
CA SER A 179 4.16 -6.09 -16.00
C SER A 179 3.40 -7.16 -15.25
N THR A 180 2.51 -7.88 -15.94
CA THR A 180 1.79 -9.03 -15.36
C THR A 180 2.78 -10.09 -14.87
N ALA A 181 3.81 -10.37 -15.66
CA ALA A 181 4.84 -11.35 -15.29
C ALA A 181 5.59 -10.96 -14.00
N ALA A 182 5.94 -9.68 -13.81
CA ALA A 182 6.61 -9.22 -12.60
C ALA A 182 5.69 -9.28 -11.37
N LYS A 183 4.42 -8.93 -11.53
CA LYS A 183 3.40 -9.07 -10.49
C LYS A 183 3.21 -10.54 -10.12
N ASP A 184 3.05 -11.42 -11.09
CA ASP A 184 2.83 -12.85 -10.86
C ASP A 184 4.05 -13.52 -10.20
N ALA A 185 5.26 -13.14 -10.58
CA ALA A 185 6.48 -13.59 -9.90
C ALA A 185 6.50 -13.19 -8.43
N ALA A 186 6.13 -11.94 -8.12
CA ALA A 186 6.02 -11.47 -6.74
C ALA A 186 4.96 -12.25 -5.97
N THR A 187 3.73 -12.29 -6.46
CA THR A 187 2.58 -12.88 -5.74
C THR A 187 2.68 -14.38 -5.58
N ASN A 188 3.18 -15.11 -6.59
CA ASN A 188 3.15 -16.57 -6.61
C ASN A 188 4.44 -17.21 -6.11
N LEU A 189 5.59 -16.54 -6.27
CA LEU A 189 6.89 -17.14 -5.95
C LEU A 189 7.55 -16.48 -4.72
N ILE A 190 7.40 -15.20 -4.53
CA ILE A 190 8.14 -14.46 -3.49
C ILE A 190 7.30 -14.28 -2.23
N TRP A 191 6.08 -13.76 -2.35
CA TRP A 191 5.25 -13.42 -1.19
C TRP A 191 4.96 -14.58 -0.25
N PRO A 192 4.71 -15.84 -0.73
CA PRO A 192 4.52 -16.99 0.17
C PRO A 192 5.71 -17.31 1.08
N MET A 193 6.90 -16.80 0.73
CA MET A 193 8.12 -17.01 1.54
C MET A 193 8.37 -15.88 2.55
N ILE A 194 7.71 -14.72 2.41
CA ILE A 194 8.08 -13.51 3.16
C ILE A 194 6.99 -12.98 4.08
N VAL A 195 5.74 -13.44 3.93
CA VAL A 195 4.61 -13.00 4.76
C VAL A 195 3.84 -14.18 5.32
N ASP A 196 2.94 -13.92 6.28
CA ASP A 196 2.18 -14.98 6.95
C ASP A 196 1.07 -15.53 6.07
N ARG A 197 0.44 -14.68 5.25
CA ARG A 197 -0.65 -15.07 4.35
C ARG A 197 -0.60 -14.32 3.03
N VAL A 198 -0.95 -15.04 1.98
CA VAL A 198 -1.18 -14.50 0.64
C VAL A 198 -2.57 -14.98 0.20
N MET A 199 -3.44 -14.07 -0.18
CA MET A 199 -4.82 -14.39 -0.56
C MET A 199 -5.38 -13.37 -1.55
N THR A 200 -6.52 -13.67 -2.14
CA THR A 200 -7.30 -12.72 -2.94
C THR A 200 -8.11 -11.79 -2.05
N VAL A 201 -8.59 -10.69 -2.62
CA VAL A 201 -9.54 -9.78 -1.93
C VAL A 201 -10.82 -10.51 -1.55
N GLY A 202 -11.36 -11.34 -2.45
CA GLY A 202 -12.55 -12.14 -2.17
C GLY A 202 -12.38 -13.13 -1.02
N GLU A 203 -11.21 -13.80 -0.93
CA GLU A 203 -10.89 -14.67 0.20
C GLU A 203 -10.81 -13.87 1.50
N TRP A 204 -10.12 -12.72 1.49
CA TRP A 204 -10.01 -11.87 2.67
C TRP A 204 -11.36 -11.34 3.13
N THR A 205 -12.18 -10.78 2.23
CA THR A 205 -13.51 -10.25 2.58
C THR A 205 -14.42 -11.32 3.15
N SER A 206 -14.25 -12.57 2.72
CA SER A 206 -14.99 -13.72 3.26
C SER A 206 -14.63 -14.00 4.73
N THR A 207 -13.41 -13.69 5.17
CA THR A 207 -13.01 -13.85 6.58
C THR A 207 -13.69 -12.85 7.53
N LEU A 208 -14.18 -11.72 7.01
CA LEU A 208 -14.81 -10.66 7.79
C LEU A 208 -16.29 -10.97 8.13
N LYS A 209 -16.89 -11.98 7.48
CA LYS A 209 -18.31 -12.34 7.63
C LYS A 209 -18.54 -13.41 8.71
N ASN A 210 -17.46 -13.94 9.27
CA ASN A 210 -17.48 -14.97 10.31
C ASN A 210 -17.08 -14.40 11.67
#